data_d98c61709bab91ea228c900e5b96f5d8
#
_entry.id   d98c61709bab91ea228c900e5b96f5d8
#
_cell.length_a   1.000
_cell.length_b   1.000
_cell.length_c   1.000
_cell.angle_alpha   90.00
_cell.angle_beta   90.00
_cell.angle_gamma   90.00
#
_symmetry.space_group_name_H-M   'P 1'
#
loop_
_entity.id
_entity.type
_entity.pdbx_description
1 polymer ?
#
loop_
_entity_poly.entity_id
_entity_poly.type
_entity_poly.pdbx_seq_one_letter_code
_entity_poly.pdbx_strand_id
1 'polypeptide(L)'
;MFENAKKLICCATNHSLIAGLWHGTKLQTYTVFSNTDDDHTAFSQYISQFADTNIYLIVDAIEEDYKVESLPHTSGAARREIIGRKLNQFNRNSVYRAAHFINRATDKRKDDNFLFVSLNNADFLQGWIAAIQANQAPLVGVYMLPMISQVAVRQMKLMAPHILLCERLSSGLRQTYLHNGRLRMSRLVPMQDVKPNQLAYFYLVEIDKTRLYLTSQRLIANETALQLVLPAIDNSNNEIAKNISQEQGLECKIVDMLAYAKNSNIATDLVKKHPEFLHMQMLANGNIPDSLAPATFSKIHGLNNLRRKINIATACVATIGVLVATFYAWQGKHQKNQLQHIVAQTQQQQQQYEAVAKDFPSTPIASGELKVAADLAQIIQSNNQSPRQLMQVLSGAFEASPEIALSRMRWTLSNDKELKDEEGSIAANAQPAATPAGNDATKLLQIGFINAEIKGFTGDYRAALNSVNMFVTHLRENNLVDQVLILQEPVNVSSLANLQGSTTDENASTERPPAIFKFKIILKSASNVAVYSGAASWV
;
A
#
# COMPACT_ATOMS: atom_id res chain seq x y z
N MET A 1 -8.79 20.98 4.56
CA MET A 1 -10.20 20.67 4.24
C MET A 1 -10.95 19.92 5.36
N PHE A 2 -10.28 19.57 6.46
CA PHE A 2 -10.86 18.81 7.60
C PHE A 2 -11.22 19.69 8.82
N GLU A 3 -10.87 20.97 8.80
CA GLU A 3 -11.05 21.89 9.94
C GLU A 3 -12.50 22.36 10.17
N ASN A 4 -13.38 22.21 9.20
CA ASN A 4 -14.76 22.75 9.26
C ASN A 4 -15.84 21.71 9.53
N ALA A 5 -15.49 20.49 10.01
CA ALA A 5 -16.50 19.49 10.34
C ALA A 5 -17.19 19.83 11.68
N LYS A 6 -18.50 19.65 11.74
CA LYS A 6 -19.25 19.69 13.01
C LYS A 6 -18.80 18.55 13.93
N LYS A 7 -18.65 18.83 15.21
CA LYS A 7 -18.29 17.89 16.28
C LYS A 7 -19.18 18.12 17.47
N LEU A 8 -19.76 17.07 18.02
CA LEU A 8 -20.46 17.13 19.29
C LEU A 8 -19.51 16.58 20.36
N ILE A 9 -19.04 17.43 21.28
CA ILE A 9 -18.16 17.04 22.37
C ILE A 9 -18.97 17.10 23.64
N CYS A 10 -19.04 15.98 24.32
CA CYS A 10 -19.78 15.82 25.57
C CYS A 10 -18.82 15.61 26.72
N CYS A 11 -19.11 16.16 27.89
CA CYS A 11 -18.41 15.87 29.12
C CYS A 11 -19.42 15.33 30.14
N ALA A 12 -19.27 14.08 30.51
CA ALA A 12 -20.13 13.37 31.46
C ALA A 12 -19.47 13.31 32.84
N THR A 13 -20.23 13.69 33.84
CA THR A 13 -19.94 13.47 35.26
C THR A 13 -20.97 12.51 35.85
N ASN A 14 -20.84 12.12 37.11
CA ASN A 14 -21.86 11.31 37.80
C ASN A 14 -23.25 11.98 37.84
N HIS A 15 -23.30 13.31 37.74
CA HIS A 15 -24.53 14.10 37.98
C HIS A 15 -25.08 14.75 36.70
N SER A 16 -24.26 14.97 35.70
CA SER A 16 -24.65 15.75 34.51
C SER A 16 -23.85 15.39 33.27
N LEU A 17 -24.37 15.78 32.12
CA LEU A 17 -23.69 15.78 30.83
C LEU A 17 -23.74 17.18 30.24
N ILE A 18 -22.58 17.72 29.92
CA ILE A 18 -22.47 18.96 29.14
C ILE A 18 -22.23 18.56 27.69
N ALA A 19 -23.13 18.94 26.78
CA ALA A 19 -23.00 18.69 25.36
C ALA A 19 -22.76 19.99 24.62
N GLY A 20 -21.60 20.14 24.00
CA GLY A 20 -21.25 21.29 23.17
C GLY A 20 -21.17 20.91 21.70
N LEU A 21 -21.65 21.77 20.83
CA LEU A 21 -21.53 21.66 19.38
C LEU A 21 -20.44 22.59 18.88
N TRP A 22 -19.41 22.03 18.29
CA TRP A 22 -18.33 22.77 17.63
C TRP A 22 -18.45 22.74 16.12
N HIS A 23 -18.09 23.84 15.50
CA HIS A 23 -17.81 23.91 14.06
C HIS A 23 -16.33 24.27 13.88
N GLY A 24 -15.54 23.31 13.41
CA GLY A 24 -14.08 23.40 13.48
C GLY A 24 -13.59 23.47 14.93
N THR A 25 -13.02 24.61 15.32
CA THR A 25 -12.52 24.89 16.68
C THR A 25 -13.41 25.88 17.43
N LYS A 26 -14.53 26.33 16.88
CA LYS A 26 -15.43 27.30 17.51
C LYS A 26 -16.65 26.63 18.10
N LEU A 27 -16.91 26.88 19.40
CA LEU A 27 -18.13 26.49 20.06
C LEU A 27 -19.32 27.29 19.47
N GLN A 28 -20.36 26.60 19.03
CA GLN A 28 -21.58 27.21 18.49
C GLN A 28 -22.66 27.33 19.54
N THR A 29 -22.94 26.25 20.22
CA THR A 29 -23.97 26.16 21.25
C THR A 29 -23.61 25.05 22.25
N TYR A 30 -24.23 25.09 23.40
CA TYR A 30 -24.12 24.01 24.39
C TYR A 30 -25.44 23.82 25.12
N THR A 31 -25.59 22.62 25.67
CA THR A 31 -26.74 22.25 26.54
C THR A 31 -26.21 21.40 27.69
N VAL A 32 -26.80 21.57 28.86
CA VAL A 32 -26.47 20.81 30.06
C VAL A 32 -27.69 19.92 30.39
N PHE A 33 -27.43 18.65 30.61
CA PHE A 33 -28.41 17.64 30.99
C PHE A 33 -28.05 17.08 32.36
N SER A 34 -29.04 16.86 33.22
CA SER A 34 -28.86 16.14 34.48
C SER A 34 -28.85 14.62 34.23
N ASN A 35 -28.27 13.84 35.12
CA ASN A 35 -28.22 12.38 34.93
C ASN A 35 -29.55 11.74 35.43
N THR A 36 -30.61 12.00 34.70
CA THR A 36 -31.97 11.49 34.94
C THR A 36 -32.56 10.85 33.67
N ASP A 37 -33.55 9.98 33.79
CA ASP A 37 -34.15 9.31 32.64
C ASP A 37 -34.82 10.29 31.67
N ASP A 38 -35.43 11.38 32.20
CA ASP A 38 -36.02 12.44 31.39
C ASP A 38 -34.94 13.16 30.56
N ASP A 39 -33.80 13.47 31.17
CA ASP A 39 -32.68 14.12 30.49
C ASP A 39 -31.96 13.17 29.53
N HIS A 40 -31.91 11.86 29.80
CA HIS A 40 -31.44 10.88 28.81
C HIS A 40 -32.34 10.89 27.55
N THR A 41 -33.65 10.99 27.73
CA THR A 41 -34.61 11.10 26.63
C THR A 41 -34.43 12.45 25.88
N ALA A 42 -34.27 13.55 26.61
CA ALA A 42 -34.02 14.86 26.03
C ALA A 42 -32.70 14.89 25.25
N PHE A 43 -31.65 14.27 25.78
CA PHE A 43 -30.36 14.12 25.07
C PHE A 43 -30.50 13.26 23.81
N SER A 44 -31.28 12.18 23.85
CA SER A 44 -31.58 11.37 22.67
C SER A 44 -32.24 12.20 21.56
N GLN A 45 -33.23 13.04 21.92
CA GLN A 45 -33.87 13.98 20.98
C GLN A 45 -32.89 15.06 20.50
N TYR A 46 -32.01 15.52 21.36
CA TYR A 46 -30.99 16.52 20.98
C TYR A 46 -30.03 15.96 19.93
N ILE A 47 -29.48 14.76 20.14
CA ILE A 47 -28.50 14.17 19.19
C ILE A 47 -29.15 13.74 17.87
N SER A 48 -30.45 13.41 17.85
CA SER A 48 -31.14 13.07 16.61
C SER A 48 -31.13 14.19 15.58
N GLN A 49 -31.02 15.46 16.03
CA GLN A 49 -30.89 16.64 15.18
C GLN A 49 -29.53 16.71 14.47
N PHE A 50 -28.54 15.91 14.90
CA PHE A 50 -27.17 15.90 14.43
C PHE A 50 -26.69 14.50 14.02
N ALA A 51 -27.52 13.74 13.30
CA ALA A 51 -27.33 12.30 13.02
C ALA A 51 -25.94 11.92 12.48
N ASP A 52 -25.33 12.76 11.64
CA ASP A 52 -24.02 12.52 11.02
C ASP A 52 -22.86 13.20 11.76
N THR A 53 -23.12 13.82 12.91
CA THR A 53 -22.09 14.55 13.66
C THR A 53 -21.31 13.62 14.56
N ASN A 54 -19.98 13.61 14.43
CA ASN A 54 -19.12 12.81 15.30
C ASN A 54 -19.24 13.23 16.76
N ILE A 55 -19.49 12.25 17.63
CA ILE A 55 -19.63 12.44 19.09
C ILE A 55 -18.32 12.03 19.78
N TYR A 56 -17.81 12.89 20.65
CA TYR A 56 -16.68 12.64 21.54
C TYR A 56 -17.18 12.73 22.97
N LEU A 57 -16.95 11.70 23.78
CA LEU A 57 -17.41 11.67 25.16
C LEU A 57 -16.22 11.74 26.12
N ILE A 58 -16.10 12.86 26.84
CA ILE A 58 -15.18 13.02 27.96
C ILE A 58 -15.87 12.49 29.21
N VAL A 59 -15.12 11.80 30.06
CA VAL A 59 -15.60 11.28 31.33
C VAL A 59 -14.76 11.87 32.45
N ASP A 60 -15.45 12.41 33.44
CA ASP A 60 -14.88 12.92 34.67
C ASP A 60 -15.58 12.22 35.85
N ALA A 61 -14.94 11.17 36.38
CA ALA A 61 -15.52 10.28 37.37
C ALA A 61 -14.53 10.00 38.52
N ILE A 62 -15.06 9.47 39.62
CA ILE A 62 -14.25 9.12 40.81
C ILE A 62 -13.63 7.73 40.61
N GLU A 63 -14.35 6.81 40.01
CA GLU A 63 -14.03 5.38 39.94
C GLU A 63 -13.05 5.05 38.80
N GLU A 64 -11.92 5.74 38.81
CA GLU A 64 -10.85 5.55 37.83
C GLU A 64 -9.71 4.72 38.41
N ASP A 65 -9.15 3.82 37.64
CA ASP A 65 -8.03 2.98 38.04
C ASP A 65 -6.85 3.15 37.08
N TYR A 66 -5.65 3.23 37.66
CA TYR A 66 -4.41 3.49 36.94
C TYR A 66 -3.33 2.51 37.35
N LYS A 67 -2.69 1.83 36.41
CA LYS A 67 -1.58 0.92 36.67
C LYS A 67 -0.51 1.01 35.60
N VAL A 68 0.72 1.20 36.03
CA VAL A 68 1.87 1.15 35.12
C VAL A 68 2.43 -0.27 35.09
N GLU A 69 2.55 -0.85 33.91
CA GLU A 69 3.19 -2.15 33.70
C GLU A 69 4.20 -2.09 32.56
N SER A 70 5.28 -2.86 32.71
CA SER A 70 6.28 -3.10 31.68
C SER A 70 5.94 -4.37 30.91
N LEU A 71 5.91 -4.29 29.60
CA LEU A 71 5.66 -5.43 28.72
C LEU A 71 6.83 -5.64 27.76
N PRO A 72 7.14 -6.89 27.37
CA PRO A 72 8.17 -7.15 26.39
C PRO A 72 7.91 -6.38 25.09
N HIS A 73 8.96 -5.78 24.52
CA HIS A 73 8.82 -5.07 23.27
C HIS A 73 8.41 -6.04 22.14
N THR A 74 7.27 -5.76 21.54
CA THR A 74 6.72 -6.50 20.39
C THR A 74 6.06 -5.51 19.42
N SER A 75 5.78 -5.95 18.20
CA SER A 75 5.15 -5.12 17.17
C SER A 75 3.94 -5.81 16.55
N GLY A 76 3.12 -5.04 15.83
CA GLY A 76 2.02 -5.57 15.03
C GLY A 76 0.95 -6.33 15.82
N ALA A 77 0.61 -7.53 15.40
CA ALA A 77 -0.45 -8.36 16.00
C ALA A 77 -0.06 -8.86 17.39
N ALA A 78 1.20 -9.28 17.60
CA ALA A 78 1.70 -9.77 18.87
C ALA A 78 1.60 -8.70 19.98
N ARG A 79 1.91 -7.43 19.67
CA ARG A 79 1.74 -6.32 20.61
C ARG A 79 0.28 -6.15 21.03
N ARG A 80 -0.65 -6.18 20.06
CA ARG A 80 -2.09 -6.05 20.36
C ARG A 80 -2.59 -7.20 21.23
N GLU A 81 -2.13 -8.41 20.97
CA GLU A 81 -2.52 -9.59 21.75
C GLU A 81 -2.02 -9.54 23.19
N ILE A 82 -0.74 -9.18 23.42
CA ILE A 82 -0.18 -9.04 24.77
C ILE A 82 -0.92 -7.97 25.55
N ILE A 83 -1.14 -6.79 24.94
CA ILE A 83 -1.89 -5.70 25.56
C ILE A 83 -3.32 -6.16 25.87
N GLY A 84 -4.01 -6.81 24.93
CA GLY A 84 -5.37 -7.31 25.14
C GLY A 84 -5.48 -8.31 26.28
N ARG A 85 -4.55 -9.27 26.38
CA ARG A 85 -4.47 -10.20 27.52
C ARG A 85 -4.28 -9.48 28.86
N LYS A 86 -3.39 -8.48 28.90
CA LYS A 86 -3.13 -7.70 30.10
C LYS A 86 -4.32 -6.82 30.47
N LEU A 87 -4.97 -6.17 29.53
CA LEU A 87 -6.20 -5.41 29.76
C LEU A 87 -7.30 -6.30 30.37
N ASN A 88 -7.44 -7.53 29.88
CA ASN A 88 -8.40 -8.50 30.43
C ASN A 88 -8.05 -8.94 31.86
N GLN A 89 -6.77 -8.93 32.25
CA GLN A 89 -6.33 -9.22 33.62
C GLN A 89 -6.47 -8.02 34.55
N PHE A 90 -6.23 -6.80 34.05
CA PHE A 90 -6.21 -5.57 34.84
C PHE A 90 -7.59 -5.26 35.44
N ASN A 91 -8.65 -5.29 34.63
CA ASN A 91 -9.99 -5.09 35.15
C ASN A 91 -11.01 -5.83 34.25
N ARG A 92 -11.42 -7.02 34.67
CA ARG A 92 -12.35 -7.86 33.90
C ARG A 92 -13.74 -7.28 33.80
N ASN A 93 -14.18 -6.56 34.82
CA ASN A 93 -15.56 -6.08 34.93
C ASN A 93 -15.77 -4.74 34.21
N SER A 94 -14.70 -4.00 33.89
CA SER A 94 -14.81 -2.74 33.17
C SER A 94 -14.86 -2.95 31.66
N VAL A 95 -15.85 -2.34 31.03
CA VAL A 95 -15.97 -2.24 29.57
C VAL A 95 -15.05 -1.13 29.04
N TYR A 96 -14.86 -0.07 29.82
CA TYR A 96 -14.05 1.11 29.46
C TYR A 96 -12.64 0.96 30.00
N ARG A 97 -11.74 0.50 29.14
CA ARG A 97 -10.33 0.29 29.51
C ARG A 97 -9.41 0.44 28.31
N ALA A 98 -8.24 0.99 28.55
CA ALA A 98 -7.22 1.18 27.53
C ALA A 98 -5.81 1.02 28.10
N ALA A 99 -4.84 0.82 27.23
CA ALA A 99 -3.42 0.81 27.56
C ALA A 99 -2.70 1.86 26.71
N HIS A 100 -2.11 2.83 27.40
CA HIS A 100 -1.40 3.95 26.77
C HIS A 100 0.10 3.73 26.85
N PHE A 101 0.79 3.83 25.74
CA PHE A 101 2.24 3.76 25.71
C PHE A 101 2.85 4.98 26.40
N ILE A 102 3.71 4.75 27.39
CA ILE A 102 4.44 5.82 28.11
C ILE A 102 5.80 6.06 27.45
N ASN A 103 6.68 5.07 27.55
CA ASN A 103 8.04 5.10 27.03
C ASN A 103 8.58 3.68 26.90
N ARG A 104 9.72 3.55 26.28
CA ARG A 104 10.53 2.34 26.30
C ARG A 104 11.60 2.45 27.37
N ALA A 105 11.79 1.40 28.15
CA ALA A 105 12.86 1.31 29.11
C ALA A 105 14.23 1.38 28.41
N THR A 106 15.19 2.01 29.07
CA THR A 106 16.56 2.15 28.56
C THR A 106 17.49 1.04 29.02
N ASP A 107 16.97 0.12 29.83
CA ASP A 107 17.68 -1.05 30.33
C ASP A 107 17.99 -2.08 29.22
N LYS A 108 18.74 -3.14 29.57
CA LYS A 108 19.15 -4.19 28.61
C LYS A 108 17.98 -4.86 27.89
N ARG A 109 16.82 -4.95 28.53
CA ARG A 109 15.64 -5.66 28.03
C ARG A 109 14.78 -4.82 27.09
N LYS A 110 14.87 -3.48 27.20
CA LYS A 110 14.12 -2.50 26.39
C LYS A 110 12.61 -2.74 26.37
N ASP A 111 12.04 -3.10 27.54
CA ASP A 111 10.60 -3.31 27.69
C ASP A 111 9.81 -2.01 27.42
N ASP A 112 8.61 -2.15 26.90
CA ASP A 112 7.70 -1.01 26.68
C ASP A 112 6.82 -0.80 27.91
N ASN A 113 6.86 0.40 28.50
CA ASN A 113 6.03 0.78 29.64
C ASN A 113 4.68 1.32 29.16
N PHE A 114 3.61 0.77 29.74
CA PHE A 114 2.23 1.16 29.46
C PHE A 114 1.54 1.63 30.72
N LEU A 115 0.70 2.66 30.57
CA LEU A 115 -0.31 3.03 31.56
C LEU A 115 -1.61 2.31 31.20
N PHE A 116 -2.03 1.38 32.02
CA PHE A 116 -3.35 0.76 31.97
C PHE A 116 -4.33 1.64 32.73
N VAL A 117 -5.44 1.95 32.09
CA VAL A 117 -6.48 2.81 32.61
C VAL A 117 -7.82 2.11 32.49
N SER A 118 -8.65 2.18 33.50
CA SER A 118 -10.04 1.69 33.44
C SER A 118 -10.99 2.57 34.26
N LEU A 119 -12.24 2.59 33.85
CA LEU A 119 -13.34 3.16 34.62
C LEU A 119 -14.11 1.99 35.25
N ASN A 120 -14.09 1.88 36.58
CA ASN A 120 -14.60 0.70 37.28
C ASN A 120 -16.11 0.64 37.38
N ASN A 121 -16.76 1.75 37.69
CA ASN A 121 -18.20 1.90 37.71
C ASN A 121 -18.63 2.92 36.66
N ALA A 122 -19.27 2.45 35.61
CA ALA A 122 -19.70 3.28 34.48
C ALA A 122 -21.23 3.35 34.35
N ASP A 123 -21.97 3.02 35.41
CA ASP A 123 -23.44 2.97 35.38
C ASP A 123 -24.04 4.33 34.99
N PHE A 124 -23.43 5.42 35.46
CA PHE A 124 -23.85 6.79 35.11
C PHE A 124 -23.71 7.11 33.62
N LEU A 125 -22.95 6.32 32.83
CA LEU A 125 -22.81 6.48 31.39
C LEU A 125 -23.87 5.69 30.60
N GLN A 126 -24.52 4.71 31.23
CA GLN A 126 -25.41 3.77 30.50
C GLN A 126 -26.51 4.50 29.75
N GLY A 127 -27.19 5.46 30.36
CA GLY A 127 -28.27 6.23 29.71
C GLY A 127 -27.78 7.02 28.52
N TRP A 128 -26.63 7.68 28.65
CA TRP A 128 -26.02 8.47 27.57
C TRP A 128 -25.55 7.60 26.41
N ILE A 129 -24.89 6.49 26.70
CA ILE A 129 -24.43 5.53 25.68
C ILE A 129 -25.62 4.86 24.99
N ALA A 130 -26.66 4.48 25.74
CA ALA A 130 -27.88 3.91 25.16
C ALA A 130 -28.57 4.91 24.20
N ALA A 131 -28.64 6.19 24.56
CA ALA A 131 -29.17 7.24 23.69
C ALA A 131 -28.35 7.39 22.39
N ILE A 132 -27.00 7.38 22.50
CA ILE A 132 -26.10 7.45 21.35
C ILE A 132 -26.28 6.23 20.42
N GLN A 133 -26.38 5.02 20.99
CA GLN A 133 -26.56 3.78 20.23
C GLN A 133 -27.93 3.70 19.56
N ALA A 134 -29.01 4.08 20.27
CA ALA A 134 -30.38 4.09 19.75
C ALA A 134 -30.50 5.00 18.52
N ASN A 135 -29.83 6.15 18.53
CA ASN A 135 -29.78 7.09 17.40
C ASN A 135 -28.75 6.71 16.32
N GLN A 136 -28.04 5.60 16.46
CA GLN A 136 -26.94 5.21 15.56
C GLN A 136 -25.94 6.34 15.32
N ALA A 137 -25.74 7.19 16.33
CA ALA A 137 -24.86 8.35 16.22
C ALA A 137 -23.37 7.91 16.23
N PRO A 138 -22.49 8.53 15.44
CA PRO A 138 -21.11 8.09 15.28
C PRO A 138 -20.24 8.49 16.48
N LEU A 139 -20.20 7.64 17.52
CA LEU A 139 -19.30 7.82 18.66
C LEU A 139 -17.85 7.56 18.25
N VAL A 140 -17.00 8.55 18.36
CA VAL A 140 -15.56 8.46 18.06
C VAL A 140 -14.82 7.70 19.16
N GLY A 141 -15.14 8.03 20.41
CA GLY A 141 -14.53 7.39 21.57
C GLY A 141 -15.00 7.98 22.90
N VAL A 142 -14.57 7.31 23.96
CA VAL A 142 -14.74 7.74 25.36
C VAL A 142 -13.37 8.03 25.92
N TYR A 143 -13.19 9.20 26.53
CA TYR A 143 -11.89 9.74 26.93
C TYR A 143 -11.94 10.17 28.40
N MET A 144 -10.97 9.75 29.19
CA MET A 144 -10.87 10.27 30.55
C MET A 144 -10.30 11.68 30.55
N LEU A 145 -10.90 12.55 31.33
CA LEU A 145 -10.52 13.96 31.44
C LEU A 145 -9.02 14.15 31.77
N PRO A 146 -8.40 13.38 32.68
CA PRO A 146 -6.97 13.51 33.00
C PRO A 146 -6.03 13.27 31.82
N MET A 147 -6.45 12.51 30.83
CA MET A 147 -5.68 12.29 29.60
C MET A 147 -5.64 13.55 28.72
N ILE A 148 -6.69 14.34 28.79
CA ILE A 148 -6.77 15.64 28.12
C ILE A 148 -5.97 16.66 28.90
N SER A 149 -6.05 16.64 30.25
CA SER A 149 -5.22 17.46 31.13
C SER A 149 -3.71 17.25 30.89
N GLN A 150 -3.29 16.02 30.57
CA GLN A 150 -1.92 15.74 30.13
C GLN A 150 -1.52 16.56 28.87
N VAL A 151 -2.44 16.75 27.96
CA VAL A 151 -2.22 17.57 26.75
C VAL A 151 -2.10 19.05 27.14
N ALA A 152 -2.96 19.52 28.06
CA ALA A 152 -2.93 20.87 28.58
C ALA A 152 -1.56 21.24 29.18
N VAL A 153 -1.02 20.38 30.03
CA VAL A 153 0.31 20.56 30.65
C VAL A 153 1.41 20.74 29.62
N ARG A 154 1.37 19.96 28.53
CA ARG A 154 2.34 20.09 27.43
C ARG A 154 2.18 21.41 26.66
N GLN A 155 0.95 21.81 26.37
CA GLN A 155 0.69 23.07 25.66
C GLN A 155 1.11 24.30 26.51
N MET A 156 0.95 24.21 27.81
CA MET A 156 1.40 25.23 28.76
C MET A 156 2.91 25.22 28.99
N LYS A 157 3.66 24.30 28.35
CA LYS A 157 5.12 24.14 28.45
C LYS A 157 5.58 23.96 29.91
N LEU A 158 4.84 23.23 30.70
CA LEU A 158 5.20 22.89 32.07
C LEU A 158 6.20 21.72 32.02
N MET A 159 7.45 21.97 32.39
CA MET A 159 8.57 21.05 32.14
C MET A 159 9.10 20.35 33.38
N ALA A 160 8.52 20.63 34.57
CA ALA A 160 8.95 19.95 35.80
C ALA A 160 8.79 18.42 35.66
N PRO A 161 9.74 17.63 36.19
CA PRO A 161 9.68 16.18 36.10
C PRO A 161 8.49 15.57 36.84
N HIS A 162 8.11 16.17 37.98
CA HIS A 162 6.99 15.75 38.80
C HIS A 162 6.00 16.92 38.96
N ILE A 163 4.83 16.78 38.34
CA ILE A 163 3.76 17.78 38.38
C ILE A 163 2.52 17.15 39.00
N LEU A 164 1.93 17.84 39.98
CA LEU A 164 0.58 17.58 40.45
C LEU A 164 -0.31 18.74 40.02
N LEU A 165 -1.14 18.46 38.99
CA LEU A 165 -2.11 19.40 38.46
C LEU A 165 -3.39 19.30 39.30
N CYS A 166 -3.83 20.41 39.89
CA CYS A 166 -5.00 20.49 40.76
C CYS A 166 -6.07 21.36 40.11
N GLU A 167 -7.02 20.73 39.44
CA GLU A 167 -8.08 21.38 38.64
C GLU A 167 -9.37 21.43 39.45
N ARG A 168 -9.97 22.61 39.55
CA ARG A 168 -11.30 22.77 40.12
C ARG A 168 -12.33 22.67 39.00
N LEU A 169 -13.09 21.58 39.00
CA LEU A 169 -14.10 21.24 38.02
C LEU A 169 -15.49 21.24 38.66
N SER A 170 -16.56 21.12 37.85
CA SER A 170 -17.94 20.99 38.36
C SER A 170 -18.12 19.72 39.20
N SER A 171 -17.37 18.68 38.95
CA SER A 171 -17.36 17.40 39.68
C SER A 171 -16.60 17.44 40.99
N GLY A 172 -15.70 18.42 41.17
CA GLY A 172 -14.85 18.55 42.37
C GLY A 172 -13.42 18.97 42.09
N LEU A 173 -12.52 18.66 43.03
CA LEU A 173 -11.08 18.85 42.88
C LEU A 173 -10.45 17.64 42.22
N ARG A 174 -9.99 17.79 40.99
CA ARG A 174 -9.23 16.77 40.25
C ARG A 174 -7.74 16.99 40.45
N GLN A 175 -7.07 15.97 40.92
CA GLN A 175 -5.64 15.95 41.15
C GLN A 175 -4.99 14.96 40.21
N THR A 176 -4.23 15.46 39.24
CA THR A 176 -3.62 14.63 38.17
C THR A 176 -2.11 14.67 38.31
N TYR A 177 -1.51 13.54 38.63
CA TYR A 177 -0.06 13.42 38.73
C TYR A 177 0.56 13.03 37.40
N LEU A 178 1.53 13.82 36.98
CA LEU A 178 2.30 13.58 35.76
C LEU A 178 3.79 13.45 36.09
N HIS A 179 4.42 12.46 35.47
CA HIS A 179 5.87 12.28 35.51
C HIS A 179 6.45 12.45 34.10
N ASN A 180 7.35 13.44 33.97
CA ASN A 180 7.91 13.83 32.67
C ASN A 180 6.80 14.12 31.61
N GLY A 181 5.77 14.85 32.03
CA GLY A 181 4.62 15.21 31.17
C GLY A 181 3.73 14.03 30.75
N ARG A 182 3.85 12.87 31.42
CA ARG A 182 3.03 11.68 31.17
C ARG A 182 2.17 11.37 32.40
N LEU A 183 0.89 11.15 32.17
CA LEU A 183 -0.07 10.73 33.20
C LEU A 183 0.42 9.45 33.89
N ARG A 184 0.33 9.44 35.22
CA ARG A 184 0.61 8.27 36.06
C ARG A 184 -0.58 7.86 36.89
N MET A 185 -1.28 8.82 37.44
CA MET A 185 -2.52 8.63 38.20
C MET A 185 -3.35 9.93 38.22
N SER A 186 -4.64 9.79 38.44
CA SER A 186 -5.52 10.90 38.76
C SER A 186 -6.50 10.50 39.85
N ARG A 187 -6.97 11.49 40.60
CA ARG A 187 -7.95 11.32 41.67
C ARG A 187 -8.92 12.49 41.63
N LEU A 188 -10.21 12.21 41.71
CA LEU A 188 -11.25 13.21 41.84
C LEU A 188 -11.81 13.19 43.25
N VAL A 189 -11.89 14.37 43.89
CA VAL A 189 -12.44 14.55 45.22
C VAL A 189 -13.65 15.47 45.14
N PRO A 190 -14.85 15.02 45.51
CA PRO A 190 -16.04 15.87 45.54
C PRO A 190 -15.88 17.11 46.43
N MET A 191 -16.45 18.24 46.00
CA MET A 191 -16.35 19.53 46.68
C MET A 191 -17.73 20.13 47.03
N GLN A 192 -18.78 19.32 47.03
CA GLN A 192 -20.17 19.80 47.16
C GLN A 192 -20.44 20.61 48.42
N ASP A 193 -19.74 20.28 49.53
CA ASP A 193 -19.97 20.90 50.83
C ASP A 193 -18.84 21.88 51.27
N VAL A 194 -17.90 22.17 50.37
CA VAL A 194 -16.75 23.03 50.72
C VAL A 194 -17.14 24.49 50.58
N LYS A 195 -17.16 25.20 51.71
CA LYS A 195 -17.42 26.66 51.75
C LYS A 195 -16.22 27.43 51.21
N PRO A 196 -16.40 28.62 50.61
CA PRO A 196 -15.29 29.42 50.08
C PRO A 196 -14.16 29.69 51.06
N ASN A 197 -14.48 29.94 52.34
CA ASN A 197 -13.50 30.19 53.41
C ASN A 197 -12.74 28.93 53.86
N GLN A 198 -13.16 27.75 53.45
CA GLN A 198 -12.51 26.46 53.76
C GLN A 198 -11.72 25.92 52.55
N LEU A 199 -11.78 26.60 51.44
CA LEU A 199 -11.23 26.10 50.19
C LEU A 199 -9.72 25.87 50.27
N ALA A 200 -8.97 26.81 50.82
CA ALA A 200 -7.53 26.69 50.95
C ALA A 200 -7.12 25.52 51.86
N TYR A 201 -7.81 25.36 52.99
CA TYR A 201 -7.57 24.23 53.89
C TYR A 201 -7.94 22.88 53.24
N PHE A 202 -9.04 22.84 52.50
CA PHE A 202 -9.43 21.65 51.75
C PHE A 202 -8.35 21.22 50.74
N TYR A 203 -7.83 22.16 49.95
CA TYR A 203 -6.73 21.87 49.01
C TYR A 203 -5.51 21.34 49.75
N LEU A 204 -5.11 21.98 50.84
CA LEU A 204 -3.96 21.58 51.66
C LEU A 204 -4.08 20.12 52.10
N VAL A 205 -5.22 19.74 52.70
CA VAL A 205 -5.47 18.38 53.18
C VAL A 205 -5.50 17.36 52.04
N GLU A 206 -6.17 17.67 50.93
CA GLU A 206 -6.29 16.73 49.84
C GLU A 206 -4.99 16.57 49.03
N ILE A 207 -4.17 17.62 48.93
CA ILE A 207 -2.84 17.54 48.33
C ILE A 207 -1.92 16.67 49.19
N ASP A 208 -1.97 16.83 50.50
CA ASP A 208 -1.17 16.01 51.41
C ASP A 208 -1.55 14.52 51.34
N LYS A 209 -2.83 14.22 51.36
CA LYS A 209 -3.32 12.85 51.15
C LYS A 209 -2.83 12.25 49.81
N THR A 210 -2.86 13.04 48.75
CA THR A 210 -2.40 12.58 47.42
C THR A 210 -0.88 12.38 47.42
N ARG A 211 -0.11 13.26 48.07
CA ARG A 211 1.35 13.10 48.20
C ARG A 211 1.70 11.84 49.00
N LEU A 212 1.01 11.57 50.11
CA LEU A 212 1.17 10.35 50.90
C LEU A 212 0.83 9.10 50.04
N TYR A 213 -0.25 9.16 49.26
CA TYR A 213 -0.61 8.09 48.35
C TYR A 213 0.47 7.85 47.28
N LEU A 214 0.95 8.91 46.60
CA LEU A 214 2.01 8.80 45.60
C LEU A 214 3.29 8.15 46.18
N THR A 215 3.65 8.51 47.42
CA THR A 215 4.81 7.94 48.13
C THR A 215 4.55 6.47 48.47
N SER A 216 3.36 6.13 49.01
CA SER A 216 2.99 4.75 49.34
C SER A 216 3.01 3.82 48.13
N GLN A 217 2.62 4.34 46.96
CA GLN A 217 2.67 3.63 45.67
C GLN A 217 4.06 3.65 45.02
N ARG A 218 5.06 4.23 45.65
CA ARG A 218 6.44 4.40 45.15
C ARG A 218 6.51 5.14 43.81
N LEU A 219 5.54 5.99 43.53
CA LEU A 219 5.53 6.83 42.33
C LEU A 219 6.46 8.03 42.48
N ILE A 220 6.66 8.48 43.73
CA ILE A 220 7.65 9.49 44.13
C ILE A 220 8.38 9.03 45.39
N ALA A 221 9.60 9.53 45.63
CA ALA A 221 10.28 9.41 46.90
C ALA A 221 9.83 10.54 47.86
N ASN A 222 10.04 10.37 49.17
CA ASN A 222 9.62 11.37 50.16
C ASN A 222 10.21 12.77 49.92
N GLU A 223 11.44 12.83 49.43
CA GLU A 223 12.18 14.08 49.16
C GLU A 223 12.02 14.59 47.72
N THR A 224 11.14 13.95 46.93
CA THR A 224 10.96 14.36 45.55
C THR A 224 10.32 15.75 45.47
N ALA A 225 10.97 16.68 44.77
CA ALA A 225 10.39 17.98 44.47
C ALA A 225 9.16 17.82 43.57
N LEU A 226 7.99 18.12 44.14
CA LEU A 226 6.70 18.05 43.46
C LEU A 226 6.23 19.47 43.15
N GLN A 227 6.12 19.82 41.84
CA GLN A 227 5.56 21.10 41.44
C GLN A 227 4.03 21.01 41.40
N LEU A 228 3.36 21.83 42.20
CA LEU A 228 1.92 22.00 42.13
C LEU A 228 1.56 22.98 41.03
N VAL A 229 0.59 22.62 40.22
CA VAL A 229 0.03 23.49 39.19
C VAL A 229 -1.44 23.73 39.48
N LEU A 230 -1.78 25.00 39.66
CA LEU A 230 -3.12 25.45 40.03
C LEU A 230 -3.72 26.24 38.84
N PRO A 231 -4.56 25.63 38.00
CA PRO A 231 -5.32 26.33 36.98
C PRO A 231 -6.30 27.31 37.63
N ALA A 232 -6.09 28.59 37.41
CA ALA A 232 -6.88 29.67 38.04
C ALA A 232 -8.00 30.13 37.09
N ILE A 233 -9.22 30.03 37.55
CA ILE A 233 -10.42 30.61 36.93
C ILE A 233 -10.95 31.83 37.70
N ASP A 234 -10.42 32.07 38.89
CA ASP A 234 -10.69 33.22 39.77
C ASP A 234 -9.48 33.51 40.68
N ASN A 235 -9.61 34.50 41.56
CA ASN A 235 -8.53 34.94 42.45
C ASN A 235 -8.32 34.03 43.65
N SER A 236 -9.16 33.05 43.95
CA SER A 236 -9.03 32.16 45.10
C SER A 236 -7.75 31.32 45.07
N ASN A 237 -7.23 31.03 43.91
CA ASN A 237 -6.01 30.26 43.75
C ASN A 237 -4.75 30.93 44.28
N ASN A 238 -4.73 32.28 44.39
CA ASN A 238 -3.61 33.01 44.98
C ASN A 238 -3.49 32.74 46.50
N GLU A 239 -4.63 32.72 47.19
CA GLU A 239 -4.69 32.41 48.60
C GLU A 239 -4.35 30.92 48.86
N ILE A 240 -4.90 30.02 48.03
CA ILE A 240 -4.58 28.61 48.09
C ILE A 240 -3.07 28.36 47.90
N ALA A 241 -2.45 28.95 46.89
CA ALA A 241 -1.03 28.80 46.61
C ALA A 241 -0.16 29.34 47.76
N LYS A 242 -0.53 30.49 48.32
CA LYS A 242 0.17 31.08 49.45
C LYS A 242 0.15 30.16 50.69
N ASN A 243 -1.02 29.64 51.05
CA ASN A 243 -1.17 28.75 52.20
C ASN A 243 -0.40 27.43 52.00
N ILE A 244 -0.47 26.80 50.81
CA ILE A 244 0.27 25.57 50.52
C ILE A 244 1.78 25.81 50.58
N SER A 245 2.28 26.91 50.01
CA SER A 245 3.71 27.23 50.02
C SER A 245 4.22 27.50 51.45
N GLN A 246 3.39 28.13 52.27
CA GLN A 246 3.75 28.42 53.66
C GLN A 246 3.73 27.19 54.58
N GLU A 247 2.75 26.31 54.41
CA GLU A 247 2.56 25.17 55.33
C GLU A 247 3.29 23.90 54.88
N GLN A 248 3.40 23.67 53.58
CA GLN A 248 4.01 22.44 53.03
C GLN A 248 5.35 22.68 52.34
N GLY A 249 5.74 23.93 52.11
CA GLY A 249 6.96 24.27 51.40
C GLY A 249 6.98 23.81 49.91
N LEU A 250 5.81 23.58 49.35
CA LEU A 250 5.69 23.12 47.96
C LEU A 250 5.68 24.29 46.97
N GLU A 251 6.37 24.13 45.85
CA GLU A 251 6.34 25.11 44.77
C GLU A 251 4.99 25.09 44.05
N CYS A 252 4.27 26.23 44.15
CA CYS A 252 2.97 26.40 43.47
C CYS A 252 3.09 27.29 42.25
N LYS A 253 2.72 26.77 41.10
CA LYS A 253 2.60 27.52 39.84
C LYS A 253 1.14 27.75 39.50
N ILE A 254 0.74 29.02 39.51
CA ILE A 254 -0.61 29.42 39.07
C ILE A 254 -0.60 29.63 37.59
N VAL A 255 -1.61 29.09 36.90
CA VAL A 255 -1.81 29.23 35.44
C VAL A 255 -3.15 29.91 35.20
N ASP A 256 -3.13 31.08 34.56
CA ASP A 256 -4.35 31.82 34.22
C ASP A 256 -5.12 31.14 33.10
N MET A 257 -6.19 30.43 33.47
CA MET A 257 -7.05 29.72 32.50
C MET A 257 -8.01 30.66 31.77
N LEU A 258 -8.29 31.85 32.30
CA LEU A 258 -9.12 32.83 31.58
C LEU A 258 -8.36 33.46 30.45
N ALA A 259 -7.05 33.69 30.60
CA ALA A 259 -6.20 34.09 29.46
C ALA A 259 -6.12 33.02 28.40
N TYR A 260 -6.01 31.74 28.82
CA TYR A 260 -6.05 30.61 27.88
C TYR A 260 -7.40 30.52 27.15
N ALA A 261 -8.52 30.68 27.83
CA ALA A 261 -9.86 30.69 27.27
C ALA A 261 -10.03 31.78 26.19
N LYS A 262 -9.58 33.01 26.49
CA LYS A 262 -9.60 34.14 25.55
C LYS A 262 -8.82 33.81 24.27
N ASN A 263 -7.61 33.26 24.41
CA ASN A 263 -6.77 32.88 23.28
C ASN A 263 -7.40 31.74 22.43
N SER A 264 -8.25 30.93 23.05
CA SER A 264 -8.98 29.84 22.40
C SER A 264 -10.39 30.23 21.92
N ASN A 265 -10.74 31.51 22.00
CA ASN A 265 -12.06 32.04 21.63
C ASN A 265 -13.25 31.41 22.40
N ILE A 266 -13.04 31.09 23.68
CA ILE A 266 -14.10 30.63 24.59
C ILE A 266 -14.49 31.80 25.51
N ALA A 267 -15.78 31.98 25.73
CA ALA A 267 -16.27 32.99 26.65
C ALA A 267 -15.77 32.70 28.08
N THR A 268 -15.14 33.68 28.73
CA THR A 268 -14.57 33.54 30.10
C THR A 268 -15.63 33.21 31.15
N ASP A 269 -16.85 33.74 30.99
CA ASP A 269 -17.95 33.46 31.93
C ASP A 269 -18.45 32.03 31.80
N LEU A 270 -18.38 31.45 30.60
CA LEU A 270 -18.66 30.04 30.40
C LEU A 270 -17.65 29.15 31.14
N VAL A 271 -16.34 29.47 31.04
CA VAL A 271 -15.29 28.72 31.72
C VAL A 271 -15.38 28.85 33.25
N LYS A 272 -15.78 30.03 33.76
CA LYS A 272 -16.03 30.19 35.20
C LYS A 272 -17.17 29.30 35.70
N LYS A 273 -18.22 29.12 34.87
CA LYS A 273 -19.37 28.29 35.22
C LYS A 273 -19.11 26.79 34.98
N HIS A 274 -18.42 26.46 33.89
CA HIS A 274 -18.13 25.10 33.45
C HIS A 274 -16.69 25.00 32.97
N PRO A 275 -15.71 24.77 33.86
CA PRO A 275 -14.30 24.71 33.51
C PRO A 275 -13.95 23.61 32.49
N GLU A 276 -14.78 22.58 32.41
CA GLU A 276 -14.65 21.44 31.46
C GLU A 276 -14.62 21.88 30.00
N PHE A 277 -15.17 23.04 29.67
CA PHE A 277 -15.09 23.58 28.30
C PHE A 277 -13.67 23.74 27.80
N LEU A 278 -12.69 23.94 28.67
CA LEU A 278 -11.28 23.99 28.28
C LEU A 278 -10.79 22.65 27.74
N HIS A 279 -11.18 21.55 28.41
CA HIS A 279 -10.85 20.19 27.97
C HIS A 279 -11.59 19.83 26.68
N MET A 280 -12.87 20.23 26.59
CA MET A 280 -13.66 20.03 25.36
C MET A 280 -13.05 20.78 24.17
N GLN A 281 -12.53 22.01 24.41
CA GLN A 281 -11.83 22.79 23.39
C GLN A 281 -10.53 22.14 22.92
N MET A 282 -9.78 21.51 23.83
CA MET A 282 -8.57 20.78 23.46
C MET A 282 -8.88 19.62 22.54
N LEU A 283 -9.97 18.91 22.78
CA LEU A 283 -10.47 17.88 21.86
C LEU A 283 -10.92 18.49 20.52
N ALA A 284 -11.62 19.61 20.54
CA ALA A 284 -12.05 20.32 19.32
C ALA A 284 -10.85 20.69 18.44
N ASN A 285 -9.72 21.07 19.06
CA ASN A 285 -8.46 21.40 18.38
C ASN A 285 -7.71 20.17 17.83
N GLY A 286 -8.28 18.96 17.97
CA GLY A 286 -7.69 17.73 17.41
C GLY A 286 -6.72 16.99 18.31
N ASN A 287 -6.57 17.39 19.59
CA ASN A 287 -5.75 16.70 20.57
C ASN A 287 -6.51 15.52 21.18
N ILE A 288 -6.68 14.45 20.40
CA ILE A 288 -7.49 13.29 20.78
C ILE A 288 -6.59 12.24 21.42
N PRO A 289 -6.78 11.90 22.72
CA PRO A 289 -6.07 10.78 23.36
C PRO A 289 -6.63 9.43 22.88
N ASP A 290 -6.03 8.34 23.36
CA ASP A 290 -6.56 7.00 23.08
C ASP A 290 -7.92 6.79 23.77
N SER A 291 -8.86 6.16 23.08
CA SER A 291 -10.20 5.90 23.60
C SER A 291 -10.23 4.69 24.53
N LEU A 292 -11.02 4.78 25.62
CA LEU A 292 -11.31 3.68 26.52
C LEU A 292 -12.48 2.80 26.01
N ALA A 293 -13.28 3.31 25.08
CA ALA A 293 -14.42 2.57 24.56
C ALA A 293 -13.97 1.37 23.73
N PRO A 294 -14.63 0.21 23.89
CA PRO A 294 -14.40 -0.93 23.00
C PRO A 294 -14.76 -0.57 21.56
N ALA A 295 -14.09 -1.24 20.60
CA ALA A 295 -14.30 -0.98 19.17
C ALA A 295 -15.77 -1.18 18.73
N THR A 296 -16.56 -1.93 19.48
CA THR A 296 -17.99 -2.12 19.22
C THR A 296 -18.79 -0.82 19.32
N PHE A 297 -18.43 0.10 20.21
CA PHE A 297 -19.13 1.37 20.39
C PHE A 297 -18.78 2.39 19.30
N SER A 298 -17.58 2.33 18.77
CA SER A 298 -17.13 3.21 17.67
C SER A 298 -17.32 2.61 16.27
N LYS A 299 -18.06 1.49 16.17
CA LYS A 299 -18.27 0.78 14.90
C LYS A 299 -18.91 1.68 13.83
N ILE A 300 -19.93 2.45 14.20
CA ILE A 300 -20.64 3.35 13.27
C ILE A 300 -19.70 4.45 12.77
N HIS A 301 -18.92 5.08 13.67
CA HIS A 301 -17.90 6.03 13.28
C HIS A 301 -16.86 5.41 12.34
N GLY A 302 -16.40 4.19 12.62
CA GLY A 302 -15.48 3.43 11.76
C GLY A 302 -16.04 3.21 10.36
N LEU A 303 -17.30 2.78 10.27
CA LEU A 303 -18.00 2.57 8.99
C LEU A 303 -18.17 3.88 8.21
N ASN A 304 -18.59 4.96 8.87
CA ASN A 304 -18.73 6.27 8.24
C ASN A 304 -17.38 6.81 7.73
N ASN A 305 -16.32 6.61 8.49
CA ASN A 305 -14.97 7.01 8.09
C ASN A 305 -14.47 6.17 6.89
N LEU A 306 -14.74 4.86 6.88
CA LEU A 306 -14.43 3.99 5.76
C LEU A 306 -15.22 4.40 4.50
N ARG A 307 -16.54 4.61 4.64
CA ARG A 307 -17.40 5.10 3.55
C ARG A 307 -16.88 6.41 2.97
N ARG A 308 -16.49 7.35 3.84
CA ARG A 308 -15.90 8.63 3.44
C ARG A 308 -14.59 8.46 2.66
N LYS A 309 -13.69 7.56 3.13
CA LYS A 309 -12.43 7.26 2.42
C LYS A 309 -12.70 6.64 1.06
N ILE A 310 -13.65 5.71 0.96
CA ILE A 310 -14.06 5.10 -0.31
C ILE A 310 -14.62 6.18 -1.25
N ASN A 311 -15.51 7.05 -0.78
CA ASN A 311 -16.09 8.12 -1.60
C ASN A 311 -15.02 9.09 -2.13
N ILE A 312 -14.01 9.43 -1.31
CA ILE A 312 -12.88 10.26 -1.74
C ILE A 312 -12.06 9.53 -2.79
N ALA A 313 -11.73 8.25 -2.58
CA ALA A 313 -11.00 7.44 -3.55
C ALA A 313 -11.76 7.34 -4.88
N THR A 314 -13.08 7.10 -4.83
CA THR A 314 -13.94 7.06 -6.02
C THR A 314 -13.96 8.41 -6.75
N ALA A 315 -14.06 9.52 -6.02
CA ALA A 315 -14.01 10.86 -6.61
C ALA A 315 -12.64 11.12 -7.28
N CYS A 316 -11.53 10.71 -6.67
CA CYS A 316 -10.20 10.81 -7.28
C CYS A 316 -10.09 9.98 -8.56
N VAL A 317 -10.58 8.74 -8.57
CA VAL A 317 -10.59 7.89 -9.77
C VAL A 317 -11.46 8.50 -10.86
N ALA A 318 -12.65 9.02 -10.51
CA ALA A 318 -13.53 9.67 -11.46
C ALA A 318 -12.89 10.93 -12.08
N THR A 319 -12.22 11.76 -11.26
CA THR A 319 -11.52 12.95 -11.78
C THR A 319 -10.36 12.58 -12.70
N ILE A 320 -9.57 11.54 -12.37
CA ILE A 320 -8.52 11.04 -13.25
C ILE A 320 -9.13 10.52 -14.56
N GLY A 321 -10.22 9.76 -14.49
CA GLY A 321 -10.95 9.27 -15.68
C GLY A 321 -11.41 10.41 -16.60
N VAL A 322 -11.97 11.47 -16.02
CA VAL A 322 -12.38 12.68 -16.79
C VAL A 322 -11.17 13.36 -17.44
N LEU A 323 -10.06 13.52 -16.70
CA LEU A 323 -8.82 14.11 -17.25
C LEU A 323 -8.26 13.28 -18.41
N VAL A 324 -8.23 11.95 -18.28
CA VAL A 324 -7.79 11.04 -19.35
C VAL A 324 -8.72 11.15 -20.57
N ALA A 325 -10.04 11.14 -20.35
CA ALA A 325 -11.01 11.26 -21.42
C ALA A 325 -10.89 12.61 -22.17
N THR A 326 -10.72 13.73 -21.43
CA THR A 326 -10.52 15.05 -22.03
C THR A 326 -9.20 15.13 -22.80
N PHE A 327 -8.13 14.50 -22.28
CA PHE A 327 -6.85 14.43 -22.99
C PHE A 327 -6.98 13.67 -24.32
N TYR A 328 -7.63 12.49 -24.32
CA TYR A 328 -7.85 11.75 -25.56
C TYR A 328 -8.80 12.46 -26.54
N ALA A 329 -9.81 13.12 -26.05
CA ALA A 329 -10.69 13.94 -26.90
C ALA A 329 -9.93 15.11 -27.54
N TRP A 330 -9.06 15.77 -26.78
CA TRP A 330 -8.20 16.84 -27.31
C TRP A 330 -7.20 16.31 -28.34
N GLN A 331 -6.55 15.19 -28.05
CA GLN A 331 -5.64 14.53 -28.99
C GLN A 331 -6.36 14.07 -30.27
N GLY A 332 -7.55 13.48 -30.14
CA GLY A 332 -8.37 13.09 -31.29
C GLY A 332 -8.76 14.28 -32.18
N LYS A 333 -9.11 15.41 -31.57
CA LYS A 333 -9.39 16.64 -32.31
C LYS A 333 -8.15 17.16 -33.05
N HIS A 334 -6.99 17.10 -32.39
CA HIS A 334 -5.73 17.53 -32.99
C HIS A 334 -5.34 16.63 -34.18
N GLN A 335 -5.46 15.31 -34.04
CA GLN A 335 -5.20 14.35 -35.11
C GLN A 335 -6.17 14.52 -36.29
N LYS A 336 -7.45 14.79 -36.01
CA LYS A 336 -8.45 15.06 -37.06
C LYS A 336 -8.09 16.30 -37.89
N ASN A 337 -7.62 17.35 -37.24
CA ASN A 337 -7.15 18.56 -37.94
C ASN A 337 -5.91 18.27 -38.80
N GLN A 338 -4.96 17.47 -38.30
CA GLN A 338 -3.78 17.06 -39.07
C GLN A 338 -4.18 16.20 -40.28
N LEU A 339 -5.14 15.27 -40.09
CA LEU A 339 -5.64 14.44 -41.17
C LEU A 339 -6.26 15.31 -42.29
N GLN A 340 -7.05 16.31 -41.95
CA GLN A 340 -7.65 17.24 -42.93
C GLN A 340 -6.57 17.98 -43.73
N HIS A 341 -5.46 18.42 -43.06
CA HIS A 341 -4.35 19.05 -43.76
C HIS A 341 -3.64 18.09 -44.73
N ILE A 342 -3.41 16.85 -44.29
CA ILE A 342 -2.78 15.83 -45.14
C ILE A 342 -3.67 15.50 -46.35
N VAL A 343 -4.98 15.33 -46.13
CA VAL A 343 -5.93 15.05 -47.23
C VAL A 343 -5.95 16.22 -48.21
N ALA A 344 -5.95 17.45 -47.76
CA ALA A 344 -5.90 18.63 -48.62
C ALA A 344 -4.61 18.70 -49.45
N GLN A 345 -3.45 18.41 -48.80
CA GLN A 345 -2.15 18.32 -49.48
C GLN A 345 -2.12 17.19 -50.52
N THR A 346 -2.67 16.01 -50.18
CA THR A 346 -2.74 14.88 -51.11
C THR A 346 -3.61 15.21 -52.31
N GLN A 347 -4.74 15.86 -52.12
CA GLN A 347 -5.60 16.31 -53.24
C GLN A 347 -4.88 17.31 -54.14
N GLN A 348 -4.14 18.25 -53.55
CA GLN A 348 -3.37 19.22 -54.30
C GLN A 348 -2.24 18.56 -55.12
N GLN A 349 -1.54 17.59 -54.51
CA GLN A 349 -0.51 16.83 -55.22
C GLN A 349 -1.10 15.93 -56.32
N GLN A 350 -2.28 15.33 -56.07
CA GLN A 350 -3.00 14.57 -57.07
C GLN A 350 -3.37 15.42 -58.27
N GLN A 351 -3.89 16.65 -58.07
CA GLN A 351 -4.21 17.58 -59.15
C GLN A 351 -2.94 18.00 -59.94
N GLN A 352 -1.81 18.20 -59.24
CA GLN A 352 -0.53 18.53 -59.90
C GLN A 352 -0.05 17.33 -60.73
N TYR A 353 -0.16 16.09 -60.18
CA TYR A 353 0.20 14.89 -60.88
C TYR A 353 -0.65 14.67 -62.14
N GLU A 354 -1.99 14.89 -62.04
CA GLU A 354 -2.88 14.76 -63.19
C GLU A 354 -2.64 15.85 -64.24
N ALA A 355 -2.22 17.05 -63.86
CA ALA A 355 -1.82 18.10 -64.76
C ALA A 355 -0.56 17.74 -65.56
N VAL A 356 0.46 17.22 -64.84
CA VAL A 356 1.70 16.77 -65.47
C VAL A 356 1.49 15.48 -66.29
N ALA A 357 0.63 14.55 -65.82
CA ALA A 357 0.34 13.30 -66.52
C ALA A 357 -0.35 13.50 -67.87
N LYS A 358 -1.06 14.63 -68.09
CA LYS A 358 -1.66 14.96 -69.37
C LYS A 358 -0.66 15.32 -70.45
N ASP A 359 0.55 15.75 -70.04
CA ASP A 359 1.62 16.10 -71.00
C ASP A 359 2.49 14.92 -71.42
N PHE A 360 2.27 13.72 -70.82
CA PHE A 360 2.99 12.51 -71.23
C PHE A 360 2.30 11.80 -72.39
N PRO A 361 3.07 11.31 -73.39
CA PRO A 361 2.48 10.54 -74.48
C PRO A 361 1.85 9.24 -73.98
N SER A 362 0.67 8.92 -74.47
CA SER A 362 -0.08 7.72 -74.07
C SER A 362 0.71 6.45 -74.36
N THR A 363 1.16 5.75 -73.36
CA THR A 363 1.77 4.43 -73.51
C THR A 363 0.71 3.35 -73.47
N PRO A 364 0.86 2.27 -74.23
CA PRO A 364 -0.17 1.20 -74.34
C PRO A 364 -0.38 0.36 -73.09
N ILE A 365 0.40 0.64 -72.02
CA ILE A 365 0.31 -0.04 -70.73
C ILE A 365 0.19 1.04 -69.65
N ALA A 366 -0.78 0.91 -68.75
CA ALA A 366 -0.97 1.83 -67.62
C ALA A 366 0.30 1.87 -66.71
N SER A 367 0.77 3.07 -66.40
CA SER A 367 2.01 3.28 -65.60
C SER A 367 2.00 2.60 -64.23
N GLY A 368 0.80 2.38 -63.67
CA GLY A 368 0.62 1.62 -62.42
C GLY A 368 0.95 0.14 -62.55
N GLU A 369 0.59 -0.48 -63.69
CA GLU A 369 0.91 -1.90 -63.98
C GLU A 369 2.38 -2.12 -64.24
N LEU A 370 3.07 -1.14 -64.87
CA LEU A 370 4.51 -1.17 -65.06
C LEU A 370 5.29 -1.11 -63.76
N LYS A 371 4.81 -0.28 -62.84
CA LYS A 371 5.40 -0.17 -61.49
C LYS A 371 5.23 -1.48 -60.72
N VAL A 372 4.04 -2.06 -60.72
CA VAL A 372 3.77 -3.34 -60.06
C VAL A 372 4.63 -4.46 -60.64
N ALA A 373 4.81 -4.49 -61.98
CA ALA A 373 5.69 -5.44 -62.64
C ALA A 373 7.18 -5.24 -62.28
N ALA A 374 7.63 -3.99 -62.17
CA ALA A 374 9.01 -3.66 -61.76
C ALA A 374 9.26 -4.01 -60.28
N ASP A 375 8.32 -3.68 -59.40
CA ASP A 375 8.41 -4.00 -57.96
C ASP A 375 8.39 -5.53 -57.76
N LEU A 376 7.54 -6.25 -58.49
CA LEU A 376 7.48 -7.73 -58.47
C LEU A 376 8.80 -8.33 -58.98
N ALA A 377 9.36 -7.81 -60.08
CA ALA A 377 10.64 -8.28 -60.61
C ALA A 377 11.78 -8.03 -59.58
N GLN A 378 11.77 -6.91 -58.90
CA GLN A 378 12.75 -6.60 -57.86
C GLN A 378 12.61 -7.53 -56.66
N ILE A 379 11.41 -7.84 -56.21
CA ILE A 379 11.13 -8.82 -55.16
C ILE A 379 11.61 -10.21 -55.53
N ILE A 380 11.33 -10.67 -56.77
CA ILE A 380 11.80 -11.95 -57.25
C ILE A 380 13.34 -11.99 -57.33
N GLN A 381 13.97 -10.91 -57.78
CA GLN A 381 15.43 -10.83 -57.92
C GLN A 381 16.13 -10.78 -56.55
N SER A 382 15.56 -10.08 -55.58
CA SER A 382 16.12 -9.97 -54.20
C SER A 382 15.93 -11.26 -53.39
N ASN A 383 14.90 -12.07 -53.68
CA ASN A 383 14.60 -13.31 -52.94
C ASN A 383 15.02 -14.58 -53.69
N ASN A 384 15.88 -14.49 -54.73
CA ASN A 384 16.36 -15.63 -55.49
C ASN A 384 17.43 -16.42 -54.70
N GLN A 385 17.03 -16.97 -53.55
CA GLN A 385 17.86 -17.87 -52.76
C GLN A 385 17.66 -19.31 -53.22
N SER A 386 18.78 -20.00 -53.49
CA SER A 386 18.76 -21.40 -53.91
C SER A 386 19.33 -22.30 -52.81
N PRO A 387 19.00 -23.60 -52.76
CA PRO A 387 19.54 -24.53 -51.76
C PRO A 387 21.03 -24.81 -51.90
N ARG A 388 21.68 -24.22 -52.92
CA ARG A 388 23.11 -24.44 -53.24
C ARG A 388 24.04 -24.13 -52.04
N GLN A 389 23.78 -23.07 -51.30
CA GLN A 389 24.58 -22.72 -50.13
C GLN A 389 24.46 -23.77 -49.02
N LEU A 390 23.21 -24.24 -48.73
CA LEU A 390 22.99 -25.32 -47.80
C LEU A 390 23.70 -26.60 -48.21
N MET A 391 23.59 -26.97 -49.49
CA MET A 391 24.26 -28.16 -50.03
C MET A 391 25.79 -28.06 -49.92
N GLN A 392 26.38 -26.88 -50.15
CA GLN A 392 27.83 -26.67 -50.00
C GLN A 392 28.30 -26.85 -48.54
N VAL A 393 27.54 -26.29 -47.57
CA VAL A 393 27.85 -26.45 -46.15
C VAL A 393 27.76 -27.90 -45.72
N LEU A 394 26.71 -28.61 -46.15
CA LEU A 394 26.51 -30.03 -45.85
C LEU A 394 27.57 -30.91 -46.51
N SER A 395 27.93 -30.65 -47.77
CA SER A 395 28.96 -31.41 -48.49
C SER A 395 30.30 -31.39 -47.77
N GLY A 396 30.74 -30.20 -47.31
CA GLY A 396 31.96 -30.07 -46.53
C GLY A 396 31.95 -30.86 -45.21
N ALA A 397 30.79 -30.89 -44.54
CA ALA A 397 30.68 -31.64 -43.29
C ALA A 397 30.63 -33.16 -43.50
N PHE A 398 30.00 -33.64 -44.60
CA PHE A 398 29.98 -35.07 -44.96
C PHE A 398 31.34 -35.57 -45.45
N GLU A 399 32.14 -34.71 -46.10
CA GLU A 399 33.53 -35.04 -46.47
C GLU A 399 34.42 -35.23 -45.26
N ALA A 400 34.22 -34.41 -44.22
CA ALA A 400 34.94 -34.51 -42.94
C ALA A 400 34.49 -35.70 -42.07
N SER A 401 33.32 -36.32 -42.37
CA SER A 401 32.75 -37.42 -41.58
C SER A 401 32.23 -38.52 -42.55
N PRO A 402 33.12 -39.30 -43.14
CA PRO A 402 32.74 -40.29 -44.20
C PRO A 402 31.90 -41.43 -43.69
N GLU A 403 31.87 -41.66 -42.40
CA GLU A 403 31.01 -42.65 -41.72
C GLU A 403 29.53 -42.24 -41.69
N ILE A 404 29.19 -40.95 -41.93
CA ILE A 404 27.83 -40.45 -41.92
C ILE A 404 27.32 -40.32 -43.38
N ALA A 405 26.15 -40.86 -43.65
CA ALA A 405 25.47 -40.78 -44.93
C ALA A 405 24.21 -39.94 -44.86
N LEU A 406 24.00 -39.10 -45.85
CA LEU A 406 22.75 -38.36 -46.02
C LEU A 406 21.65 -39.30 -46.48
N SER A 407 20.57 -39.41 -45.72
CA SER A 407 19.40 -40.19 -46.10
C SER A 407 18.32 -39.32 -46.75
N ARG A 408 18.06 -38.12 -46.17
CA ARG A 408 17.05 -37.21 -46.72
C ARG A 408 17.41 -35.75 -46.35
N MET A 409 17.12 -34.84 -47.26
CA MET A 409 17.23 -33.41 -47.02
C MET A 409 15.96 -32.72 -47.47
N ARG A 410 15.44 -31.82 -46.63
CA ARG A 410 14.37 -30.91 -46.98
C ARG A 410 14.86 -29.47 -46.74
N TRP A 411 14.75 -28.63 -47.74
CA TRP A 411 15.13 -27.22 -47.67
C TRP A 411 13.85 -26.36 -47.77
N THR A 412 13.80 -25.29 -46.99
CA THR A 412 12.73 -24.30 -46.98
C THR A 412 13.24 -22.91 -46.66
N LEU A 413 12.51 -21.91 -47.11
CA LEU A 413 12.71 -20.50 -46.71
C LEU A 413 11.64 -20.10 -45.72
N SER A 414 12.02 -19.61 -44.57
CA SER A 414 11.09 -19.15 -43.55
C SER A 414 11.70 -18.00 -42.72
N ASN A 415 10.85 -17.15 -42.20
CA ASN A 415 11.23 -16.15 -41.21
C ASN A 415 11.13 -16.70 -39.77
N ASP A 416 10.53 -17.89 -39.60
CA ASP A 416 10.34 -18.53 -38.29
C ASP A 416 11.50 -19.52 -38.00
N LYS A 417 12.33 -19.18 -37.04
CA LYS A 417 13.41 -20.07 -36.56
C LYS A 417 12.90 -21.30 -35.79
N GLU A 418 11.67 -21.28 -35.30
CA GLU A 418 11.04 -22.39 -34.56
C GLU A 418 10.29 -23.39 -35.44
N LEU A 419 10.32 -23.21 -36.75
CA LEU A 419 9.65 -24.09 -37.70
C LEU A 419 9.97 -25.56 -37.40
N LYS A 420 8.94 -26.39 -37.23
CA LYS A 420 9.06 -27.83 -36.96
C LYS A 420 9.03 -28.63 -38.25
N ASP A 421 9.67 -29.81 -38.23
CA ASP A 421 9.63 -30.76 -39.33
C ASP A 421 8.31 -31.55 -39.27
N GLU A 422 7.31 -31.15 -40.05
CA GLU A 422 6.07 -31.91 -40.20
C GLU A 422 6.28 -33.03 -41.21
N GLU A 423 6.56 -34.23 -40.74
CA GLU A 423 6.64 -35.44 -41.58
C GLU A 423 5.23 -35.78 -42.10
N GLY A 424 4.95 -35.46 -43.36
CA GLY A 424 3.74 -35.93 -44.06
C GLY A 424 2.82 -34.88 -44.68
N SER A 425 2.98 -33.60 -44.50
CA SER A 425 2.22 -32.63 -45.28
C SER A 425 2.87 -32.36 -46.64
N ILE A 426 2.38 -33.06 -47.65
CA ILE A 426 2.52 -32.61 -49.03
C ILE A 426 1.86 -31.24 -49.09
N ALA A 427 2.61 -30.22 -49.45
CA ALA A 427 2.14 -28.85 -49.59
C ALA A 427 1.14 -28.74 -50.77
N ALA A 428 -0.11 -29.13 -50.52
CA ALA A 428 -1.25 -28.86 -51.35
C ALA A 428 -2.21 -27.97 -50.57
N ASN A 429 -1.79 -26.76 -50.24
CA ASN A 429 -2.61 -25.58 -49.91
C ASN A 429 -1.69 -24.48 -49.29
N ALA A 430 -0.73 -24.02 -50.05
CA ALA A 430 -0.16 -22.71 -49.79
C ALA A 430 -1.19 -21.68 -50.27
N GLN A 431 -2.14 -21.37 -49.41
CA GLN A 431 -2.89 -20.13 -49.54
C GLN A 431 -1.86 -19.00 -49.37
N PRO A 432 -1.79 -18.04 -50.29
CA PRO A 432 -0.86 -16.93 -50.14
C PRO A 432 -1.22 -16.19 -48.86
N ALA A 433 -0.34 -16.24 -47.87
CA ALA A 433 -0.44 -15.45 -46.69
C ALA A 433 -0.62 -14.00 -47.12
N ALA A 434 -1.69 -13.38 -46.61
CA ALA A 434 -1.99 -11.97 -46.82
C ALA A 434 -0.72 -11.15 -46.56
N THR A 435 -0.33 -10.38 -47.55
CA THR A 435 0.80 -9.45 -47.52
C THR A 435 0.65 -8.53 -46.29
N PRO A 436 1.54 -8.50 -45.32
CA PRO A 436 1.55 -7.42 -44.35
C PRO A 436 2.02 -6.17 -45.07
N ALA A 437 1.18 -5.18 -45.13
CA ALA A 437 1.57 -3.83 -45.53
C ALA A 437 2.49 -3.24 -44.46
N GLY A 438 3.78 -3.38 -44.66
CA GLY A 438 4.80 -2.83 -43.81
C GLY A 438 6.17 -3.00 -44.44
N ASN A 439 6.89 -1.93 -44.63
CA ASN A 439 8.20 -1.81 -45.28
C ASN A 439 9.36 -2.44 -44.48
N ASP A 440 9.16 -3.60 -43.86
CA ASP A 440 10.24 -4.44 -43.37
C ASP A 440 10.27 -5.71 -44.23
N ALA A 441 11.17 -5.73 -45.19
CA ALA A 441 11.53 -6.95 -45.92
C ALA A 441 12.13 -7.91 -44.90
N THR A 442 11.28 -8.73 -44.26
CA THR A 442 11.66 -9.81 -43.34
C THR A 442 12.58 -10.74 -44.13
N LYS A 443 13.88 -10.69 -43.80
CA LYS A 443 14.89 -11.52 -44.45
C LYS A 443 14.57 -12.98 -44.19
N LEU A 444 14.18 -13.70 -45.28
CA LEU A 444 13.94 -15.12 -45.21
C LEU A 444 15.24 -15.86 -44.88
N LEU A 445 15.18 -16.74 -43.90
CA LEU A 445 16.27 -17.62 -43.50
C LEU A 445 16.18 -18.94 -44.28
N GLN A 446 17.31 -19.48 -44.66
CA GLN A 446 17.41 -20.81 -45.24
C GLN A 446 17.45 -21.85 -44.11
N ILE A 447 16.47 -22.72 -44.07
CA ILE A 447 16.33 -23.78 -43.06
C ILE A 447 16.39 -25.13 -43.75
N GLY A 448 17.29 -26.00 -43.30
CA GLY A 448 17.41 -27.38 -43.73
C GLY A 448 17.02 -28.38 -42.64
N PHE A 449 16.19 -29.33 -42.96
CA PHE A 449 15.91 -30.50 -42.14
C PHE A 449 16.59 -31.71 -42.79
N ILE A 450 17.51 -32.33 -42.06
CA ILE A 450 18.39 -33.36 -42.56
C ILE A 450 18.22 -34.64 -41.76
N ASN A 451 17.98 -35.76 -42.44
CA ASN A 451 18.05 -37.09 -41.85
C ASN A 451 19.34 -37.75 -42.37
N ALA A 452 20.15 -38.22 -41.43
CA ALA A 452 21.39 -38.88 -41.77
C ALA A 452 21.51 -40.22 -40.99
N GLU A 453 22.31 -41.11 -41.51
CA GLU A 453 22.56 -42.44 -40.91
C GLU A 453 24.03 -42.70 -40.79
N ILE A 454 24.41 -43.50 -39.79
CA ILE A 454 25.80 -43.94 -39.58
C ILE A 454 26.03 -45.24 -40.32
N LYS A 455 26.94 -45.23 -41.29
CA LYS A 455 27.34 -46.42 -42.07
C LYS A 455 28.10 -47.38 -41.21
N GLY A 456 27.78 -48.67 -41.34
CA GLY A 456 28.52 -49.74 -40.66
C GLY A 456 28.33 -49.74 -39.14
N PHE A 457 27.18 -49.34 -38.66
CA PHE A 457 26.89 -49.31 -37.23
C PHE A 457 26.95 -50.74 -36.64
N THR A 458 27.92 -50.98 -35.74
CA THR A 458 28.21 -52.28 -35.13
C THR A 458 27.55 -52.48 -33.75
N GLY A 459 26.75 -51.53 -33.32
CA GLY A 459 26.07 -51.55 -32.01
C GLY A 459 26.76 -50.77 -30.88
N ASP A 460 27.86 -50.09 -31.18
CA ASP A 460 28.49 -49.16 -30.23
C ASP A 460 27.80 -47.79 -30.29
N TYR A 461 26.82 -47.62 -29.41
CA TYR A 461 26.04 -46.37 -29.31
C TYR A 461 26.86 -45.20 -28.81
N ARG A 462 27.91 -45.41 -28.04
CA ARG A 462 28.77 -44.34 -27.51
C ARG A 462 29.63 -43.77 -28.64
N ALA A 463 30.19 -44.63 -29.47
CA ALA A 463 30.90 -44.21 -30.68
C ALA A 463 29.97 -43.46 -31.66
N ALA A 464 28.74 -43.97 -31.85
CA ALA A 464 27.74 -43.30 -32.71
C ALA A 464 27.39 -41.89 -32.24
N LEU A 465 27.16 -41.70 -30.94
CA LEU A 465 26.89 -40.35 -30.36
C LEU A 465 28.09 -39.41 -30.52
N ASN A 466 29.32 -39.92 -30.34
CA ASN A 466 30.53 -39.13 -30.54
C ASN A 466 30.66 -38.67 -32.00
N SER A 467 30.44 -39.55 -32.96
CA SER A 467 30.47 -39.20 -34.41
C SER A 467 29.44 -38.15 -34.76
N VAL A 468 28.20 -38.25 -34.22
CA VAL A 468 27.17 -37.23 -34.45
C VAL A 468 27.56 -35.89 -33.83
N ASN A 469 28.11 -35.89 -32.61
CA ASN A 469 28.54 -34.66 -31.92
C ASN A 469 29.71 -33.97 -32.67
N MET A 470 30.68 -34.76 -33.18
CA MET A 470 31.77 -34.22 -33.98
C MET A 470 31.25 -33.61 -35.29
N PHE A 471 30.35 -34.31 -35.98
CA PHE A 471 29.69 -33.83 -37.20
C PHE A 471 28.94 -32.50 -36.97
N VAL A 472 28.14 -32.43 -35.91
CA VAL A 472 27.39 -31.22 -35.57
C VAL A 472 28.35 -30.08 -35.15
N THR A 473 29.46 -30.38 -34.52
CA THR A 473 30.52 -29.37 -34.21
C THR A 473 31.13 -28.82 -35.48
N HIS A 474 31.50 -29.65 -36.45
CA HIS A 474 31.99 -29.21 -37.74
C HIS A 474 30.98 -28.30 -38.50
N LEU A 475 29.68 -28.63 -38.43
CA LEU A 475 28.65 -27.79 -39.01
C LEU A 475 28.55 -26.42 -38.30
N ARG A 476 28.70 -26.38 -36.96
CA ARG A 476 28.66 -25.13 -36.20
C ARG A 476 29.88 -24.23 -36.41
N GLU A 477 31.01 -24.80 -36.74
CA GLU A 477 32.25 -24.06 -37.04
C GLU A 477 32.19 -23.35 -38.41
N ASN A 478 31.24 -23.73 -39.29
CA ASN A 478 31.10 -23.09 -40.57
C ASN A 478 30.51 -21.68 -40.49
N ASN A 479 31.21 -20.70 -41.03
CA ASN A 479 30.85 -19.28 -40.98
C ASN A 479 29.45 -18.94 -41.52
N LEU A 480 28.88 -19.78 -42.42
CA LEU A 480 27.58 -19.60 -43.02
C LEU A 480 26.43 -20.14 -42.14
N VAL A 481 26.72 -20.88 -41.10
CA VAL A 481 25.73 -21.50 -40.21
C VAL A 481 25.43 -20.57 -39.07
N ASP A 482 24.14 -20.33 -38.79
CA ASP A 482 23.62 -19.58 -37.64
C ASP A 482 23.36 -20.54 -36.47
N GLN A 483 22.65 -21.64 -36.72
CA GLN A 483 22.26 -22.58 -35.69
C GLN A 483 22.15 -24.02 -36.24
N VAL A 484 22.57 -24.98 -35.41
CA VAL A 484 22.32 -26.42 -35.65
C VAL A 484 21.66 -27.02 -34.41
N LEU A 485 20.50 -27.63 -34.62
CA LEU A 485 19.69 -28.27 -33.57
C LEU A 485 19.54 -29.77 -33.90
N ILE A 486 19.91 -30.64 -33.00
CA ILE A 486 19.64 -32.06 -33.09
C ILE A 486 18.15 -32.28 -32.74
N LEU A 487 17.38 -32.82 -33.67
CA LEU A 487 15.97 -33.12 -33.49
C LEU A 487 15.74 -34.54 -33.00
N GLN A 488 16.61 -35.46 -33.39
CA GLN A 488 16.58 -36.86 -33.00
C GLN A 488 18.00 -37.40 -32.94
N GLU A 489 18.38 -37.97 -31.81
CA GLU A 489 19.65 -38.69 -31.64
C GLU A 489 19.59 -40.11 -32.23
N PRO A 490 20.75 -40.72 -32.59
CA PRO A 490 20.79 -42.05 -33.19
C PRO A 490 20.38 -43.16 -32.23
N VAL A 491 20.12 -42.79 -30.95
CA VAL A 491 19.68 -43.68 -29.86
C VAL A 491 18.58 -43.02 -29.08
N ASN A 492 17.53 -43.77 -28.80
CA ASN A 492 16.45 -43.29 -27.96
C ASN A 492 16.87 -43.41 -26.47
N VAL A 493 17.40 -42.35 -25.88
CA VAL A 493 17.89 -42.30 -24.48
C VAL A 493 16.76 -41.94 -23.50
N SER A 494 15.49 -42.03 -23.90
CA SER A 494 14.40 -41.74 -22.96
C SER A 494 14.33 -42.82 -21.86
N SER A 495 14.16 -42.38 -20.60
CA SER A 495 14.03 -43.24 -19.42
C SER A 495 12.83 -44.21 -19.44
N LEU A 496 12.03 -44.19 -20.49
CA LEU A 496 10.85 -45.04 -20.73
C LEU A 496 11.08 -46.10 -21.80
N ALA A 497 12.27 -46.16 -22.44
CA ALA A 497 12.58 -47.17 -23.45
C ALA A 497 13.14 -48.42 -22.79
N ASN A 498 12.41 -49.51 -22.79
CA ASN A 498 12.91 -50.84 -22.39
C ASN A 498 13.93 -51.34 -23.43
N LEU A 499 15.19 -51.41 -23.04
CA LEU A 499 16.24 -52.12 -23.78
C LEU A 499 15.99 -53.65 -23.65
N GLN A 500 15.36 -54.26 -24.67
CA GLN A 500 15.31 -55.72 -24.79
C GLN A 500 16.62 -56.17 -25.41
N GLY A 501 17.57 -56.58 -24.58
CA GLY A 501 18.76 -57.32 -24.95
C GLY A 501 18.60 -58.77 -24.54
N SER A 502 18.44 -59.69 -25.47
CA SER A 502 18.56 -61.14 -25.23
C SER A 502 20.02 -61.56 -25.37
N THR A 503 20.59 -62.15 -24.32
CA THR A 503 21.99 -62.65 -24.28
C THR A 503 22.13 -64.12 -24.66
N THR A 504 21.21 -64.68 -25.39
CA THR A 504 21.30 -66.09 -25.87
C THR A 504 20.66 -66.19 -27.24
N ASP A 505 21.50 -66.06 -28.28
CA ASP A 505 21.42 -66.87 -29.52
C ASP A 505 22.51 -66.45 -30.51
N GLU A 506 23.58 -67.21 -30.58
CA GLU A 506 24.54 -67.26 -31.69
C GLU A 506 23.86 -67.95 -32.89
N ASN A 507 23.17 -67.23 -33.74
CA ASN A 507 22.77 -67.55 -35.11
C ASN A 507 21.40 -66.93 -35.44
N ALA A 508 21.36 -65.60 -35.50
CA ALA A 508 20.30 -64.94 -36.28
C ALA A 508 20.94 -63.71 -36.97
N SER A 509 21.03 -63.78 -38.25
CA SER A 509 21.24 -62.62 -39.15
C SER A 509 20.07 -61.67 -39.01
N THR A 510 20.03 -60.88 -37.94
CA THR A 510 19.07 -59.84 -37.77
C THR A 510 19.76 -58.54 -38.16
N GLU A 511 19.34 -57.98 -39.30
CA GLU A 511 19.67 -56.61 -39.70
C GLU A 511 19.32 -55.68 -38.54
N ARG A 512 20.34 -55.19 -37.85
CA ARG A 512 20.17 -54.22 -36.79
C ARG A 512 19.63 -52.92 -37.41
N PRO A 513 18.66 -52.24 -36.78
CA PRO A 513 18.13 -51.02 -37.33
C PRO A 513 19.25 -49.96 -37.49
N PRO A 514 19.30 -49.27 -38.63
CA PRO A 514 20.34 -48.27 -38.88
C PRO A 514 20.27 -47.15 -37.84
N ALA A 515 21.43 -46.70 -37.40
CA ALA A 515 21.54 -45.58 -36.47
C ALA A 515 21.24 -44.26 -37.23
N ILE A 516 19.97 -43.84 -37.21
CA ILE A 516 19.47 -42.65 -37.90
C ILE A 516 19.37 -41.51 -36.89
N PHE A 517 19.85 -40.33 -37.28
CA PHE A 517 19.66 -39.10 -36.53
C PHE A 517 19.11 -37.99 -37.42
N LYS A 518 18.42 -37.02 -36.78
CA LYS A 518 17.82 -35.89 -37.48
C LYS A 518 18.33 -34.58 -36.88
N PHE A 519 18.61 -33.62 -37.72
CA PHE A 519 18.97 -32.29 -37.26
C PHE A 519 18.43 -31.20 -38.17
N LYS A 520 18.27 -30.02 -37.59
CA LYS A 520 17.86 -28.79 -38.28
C LYS A 520 19.04 -27.86 -38.36
N ILE A 521 19.27 -27.30 -39.54
CA ILE A 521 20.34 -26.31 -39.75
C ILE A 521 19.70 -25.03 -40.27
N ILE A 522 20.12 -23.91 -39.74
CA ILE A 522 19.71 -22.55 -40.13
C ILE A 522 20.94 -21.83 -40.63
N LEU A 523 20.88 -21.28 -41.83
CA LEU A 523 21.95 -20.48 -42.38
C LEU A 523 21.78 -19.00 -42.06
N LYS A 524 22.88 -18.27 -41.89
CA LYS A 524 22.89 -16.83 -41.77
C LYS A 524 22.34 -16.17 -43.02
N SER A 525 21.54 -15.12 -42.84
CA SER A 525 21.00 -14.36 -44.00
C SER A 525 22.14 -13.74 -44.81
N ALA A 526 22.03 -13.81 -46.15
CA ALA A 526 23.04 -13.41 -47.11
C ALA A 526 23.55 -11.93 -47.01
N SER A 527 22.86 -11.10 -46.21
CA SER A 527 23.29 -9.69 -46.00
C SER A 527 24.51 -9.51 -45.08
N ASN A 528 25.03 -10.55 -44.45
CA ASN A 528 26.21 -10.48 -43.57
C ASN A 528 27.47 -11.12 -44.16
N VAL A 529 27.44 -11.58 -45.39
CA VAL A 529 28.63 -12.10 -46.08
C VAL A 529 29.12 -11.00 -46.99
N ALA A 530 30.21 -10.33 -46.65
CA ALA A 530 30.93 -9.41 -47.55
C ALA A 530 31.37 -10.23 -48.79
N VAL A 531 30.72 -10.00 -49.90
CA VAL A 531 31.16 -10.53 -51.19
C VAL A 531 32.41 -9.73 -51.62
N TYR A 532 33.58 -10.31 -51.47
CA TYR A 532 34.77 -9.88 -52.21
C TYR A 532 34.51 -10.21 -53.68
N SER A 533 33.86 -9.33 -54.41
CA SER A 533 33.87 -9.38 -55.86
C SER A 533 35.04 -8.55 -56.38
N GLY A 534 36.06 -9.22 -56.78
CA GLY A 534 37.09 -8.61 -57.63
C GLY A 534 36.44 -8.06 -58.89
N ALA A 535 36.44 -6.75 -59.02
CA ALA A 535 36.06 -6.08 -60.26
C ALA A 535 37.13 -6.36 -61.29
N ALA A 536 36.81 -7.20 -62.29
CA ALA A 536 37.50 -7.22 -63.58
C ALA A 536 36.84 -6.15 -64.45
N SER A 537 37.54 -5.05 -64.65
CA SER A 537 37.26 -4.05 -65.67
C SER A 537 37.32 -4.68 -67.06
N TRP A 538 36.28 -4.52 -67.86
CA TRP A 538 36.35 -4.56 -69.34
C TRP A 538 35.64 -3.33 -69.88
N VAL A 539 36.34 -2.68 -70.77
CA VAL A 539 36.12 -1.46 -71.57
C VAL A 539 34.70 -1.31 -72.10
#